data_cdaced6ccbbd2e50e74612e40c3f52fd
#
_entry.id   cdaced6ccbbd2e50e74612e40c3f52fd
#
_cell.length_a   1.000
_cell.length_b   1.000
_cell.length_c   1.000
_cell.angle_alpha   90.00
_cell.angle_beta   90.00
_cell.angle_gamma   90.00
#
_symmetry.space_group_name_H-M   'P 1'
#
loop_
_entity.id
_entity.type
_entity.pdbx_description
1 polymer ?
#
loop_
_entity_poly.entity_id
_entity_poly.type
_entity_poly.pdbx_seq_one_letter_code
_entity_poly.pdbx_strand_id
1 'polypeptide(L)'
;GDLASKIYGVYENKVQEKLKEINKPILIDIGAADGFFAVGCLYSNLSKYCYAFEQNEISRSALYKTAEINNVNNQISIMGKVDNKNFFSSLPNNLDLSQTIILCDIEGEEFNFFSEPILKKLKKSNLIIEIHNENSTSKEITLLKIAKKFFDVSIIIDSNKDMSEFNMLHNLNDIDRNLIACEGRSYIGKWWHLSPKQTQKNIIKSPSRKAPILKNKV
;
A
#
# COMPACT_ATOMS: atom_id res chain seq x y z
N GLY A 1 -3.43 0.81 -21.78
CA GLY A 1 -3.90 1.40 -20.56
C GLY A 1 -4.48 0.40 -19.59
N ASP A 2 -4.51 0.80 -18.38
CA ASP A 2 -4.89 0.06 -17.17
C ASP A 2 -6.42 -0.09 -16.94
N LEU A 3 -7.24 0.53 -17.80
CA LEU A 3 -8.70 0.58 -17.60
C LEU A 3 -9.34 -0.82 -17.50
N ALA A 4 -8.95 -1.75 -18.36
CA ALA A 4 -9.50 -3.09 -18.34
C ALA A 4 -9.11 -3.84 -17.07
N SER A 5 -7.84 -3.76 -16.65
CA SER A 5 -7.37 -4.38 -15.40
C SER A 5 -8.06 -3.80 -14.16
N LYS A 6 -8.40 -2.49 -14.18
CA LYS A 6 -9.21 -1.85 -13.12
C LYS A 6 -10.65 -2.37 -13.10
N ILE A 7 -11.31 -2.48 -14.28
CA ILE A 7 -12.69 -2.98 -14.39
C ILE A 7 -12.80 -4.43 -13.88
N TYR A 8 -11.84 -5.27 -14.21
CA TYR A 8 -11.78 -6.66 -13.74
C TYR A 8 -11.24 -6.80 -12.31
N GLY A 9 -10.81 -5.70 -11.67
CA GLY A 9 -10.30 -5.71 -10.30
C GLY A 9 -8.93 -6.38 -10.15
N VAL A 10 -8.20 -6.57 -11.25
CA VAL A 10 -6.86 -7.20 -11.24
C VAL A 10 -5.72 -6.18 -11.33
N TYR A 11 -6.03 -4.89 -11.42
CA TYR A 11 -5.04 -3.82 -11.40
C TYR A 11 -4.24 -3.87 -10.09
N GLU A 12 -2.91 -3.98 -10.19
CA GLU A 12 -2.02 -4.04 -9.04
C GLU A 12 -2.48 -5.04 -7.96
N ASN A 13 -2.93 -6.22 -8.37
CA ASN A 13 -3.58 -7.19 -7.49
C ASN A 13 -2.75 -7.55 -6.25
N LYS A 14 -1.41 -7.58 -6.34
CA LYS A 14 -0.53 -7.86 -5.20
C LYS A 14 -0.52 -6.74 -4.17
N VAL A 15 -0.69 -5.49 -4.60
CA VAL A 15 -0.88 -4.34 -3.70
C VAL A 15 -2.24 -4.44 -3.02
N GLN A 16 -3.30 -4.79 -3.77
CA GLN A 16 -4.63 -5.01 -3.21
C GLN A 16 -4.64 -6.12 -2.15
N GLU A 17 -3.99 -7.27 -2.43
CA GLU A 17 -3.83 -8.37 -1.47
C GLU A 17 -3.14 -7.88 -0.19
N LYS A 18 -2.08 -7.08 -0.33
CA LYS A 18 -1.35 -6.54 0.80
C LYS A 18 -2.17 -5.54 1.62
N LEU A 19 -2.95 -4.67 0.97
CA LEU A 19 -3.88 -3.77 1.65
C LEU A 19 -4.93 -4.54 2.47
N LYS A 20 -5.48 -5.63 1.91
CA LYS A 20 -6.43 -6.53 2.60
C LYS A 20 -5.78 -7.23 3.82
N GLU A 21 -4.53 -7.67 3.69
CA GLU A 21 -3.78 -8.30 4.78
C GLU A 21 -3.53 -7.33 5.95
N ILE A 22 -3.12 -6.10 5.64
CA ILE A 22 -2.79 -5.09 6.66
C ILE A 22 -4.05 -4.57 7.35
N ASN A 23 -5.10 -4.26 6.59
CA ASN A 23 -6.44 -3.86 7.03
C ASN A 23 -6.44 -2.84 8.18
N LYS A 24 -6.14 -1.57 7.87
CA LYS A 24 -6.14 -0.47 8.85
C LYS A 24 -7.28 0.52 8.58
N PRO A 25 -7.87 1.11 9.63
CA PRO A 25 -9.01 2.01 9.46
C PRO A 25 -8.71 3.32 8.75
N ILE A 26 -7.44 3.70 8.64
CA ILE A 26 -7.03 4.96 8.01
C ILE A 26 -6.07 4.66 6.85
N LEU A 27 -6.42 5.17 5.68
CA LEU A 27 -5.56 5.20 4.51
C LEU A 27 -5.06 6.63 4.28
N ILE A 28 -3.77 6.78 4.00
CA ILE A 28 -3.19 7.96 3.38
C ILE A 28 -2.73 7.53 2.00
N ASP A 29 -3.29 8.11 0.96
CA ASP A 29 -2.99 7.79 -0.43
C ASP A 29 -2.29 8.98 -1.09
N ILE A 30 -1.00 8.82 -1.40
CA ILE A 30 -0.14 9.87 -1.95
C ILE A 30 0.11 9.54 -3.42
N GLY A 31 -0.47 10.34 -4.33
CA GLY A 31 -0.58 10.04 -5.75
C GLY A 31 -1.87 9.29 -6.05
N ALA A 32 -2.99 9.77 -5.48
CA ALA A 32 -4.26 9.04 -5.52
C ALA A 32 -4.92 8.95 -6.92
N ALA A 33 -4.38 9.65 -7.90
CA ALA A 33 -4.86 9.67 -9.28
C ALA A 33 -6.38 9.83 -9.40
N ASP A 34 -7.06 8.91 -10.09
CA ASP A 34 -8.52 8.85 -10.24
C ASP A 34 -9.26 8.22 -9.05
N GLY A 35 -8.53 7.77 -8.03
CA GLY A 35 -9.08 7.24 -6.78
C GLY A 35 -9.24 5.73 -6.72
N PHE A 36 -8.61 4.98 -7.60
CA PHE A 36 -8.75 3.51 -7.60
C PHE A 36 -8.50 2.91 -6.21
N PHE A 37 -7.39 3.25 -5.57
CA PHE A 37 -7.09 2.76 -4.22
C PHE A 37 -7.83 3.54 -3.14
N ALA A 38 -7.84 4.87 -3.19
CA ALA A 38 -8.48 5.71 -2.19
C ALA A 38 -9.96 5.36 -2.02
N VAL A 39 -10.71 5.38 -3.12
CA VAL A 39 -12.14 5.07 -3.12
C VAL A 39 -12.39 3.57 -2.97
N GLY A 40 -11.59 2.73 -3.63
CA GLY A 40 -11.71 1.27 -3.55
C GLY A 40 -11.59 0.74 -2.12
N CYS A 41 -10.63 1.25 -1.33
CA CYS A 41 -10.47 0.87 0.07
C CYS A 41 -11.66 1.30 0.96
N LEU A 42 -12.24 2.46 0.69
CA LEU A 42 -13.42 2.93 1.42
C LEU A 42 -14.68 2.13 1.05
N TYR A 43 -14.93 1.97 -0.25
CA TYR A 43 -16.08 1.22 -0.76
C TYR A 43 -16.08 -0.24 -0.29
N SER A 44 -14.91 -0.89 -0.24
CA SER A 44 -14.75 -2.26 0.25
C SER A 44 -14.65 -2.39 1.78
N ASN A 45 -14.76 -1.28 2.52
CA ASN A 45 -14.61 -1.23 3.98
C ASN A 45 -13.23 -1.70 4.50
N LEU A 46 -12.19 -1.70 3.67
CA LEU A 46 -10.80 -1.92 4.09
C LEU A 46 -10.26 -0.75 4.91
N SER A 47 -10.78 0.45 4.67
CA SER A 47 -10.51 1.64 5.48
C SER A 47 -11.82 2.36 5.79
N LYS A 48 -11.83 3.10 6.91
CA LYS A 48 -12.98 3.91 7.33
C LYS A 48 -12.85 5.37 6.88
N TYR A 49 -11.61 5.82 6.70
CA TYR A 49 -11.30 7.18 6.27
C TYR A 49 -10.04 7.21 5.41
N CYS A 50 -10.02 8.11 4.43
CA CYS A 50 -8.89 8.31 3.53
C CYS A 50 -8.47 9.78 3.46
N TYR A 51 -7.16 10.02 3.54
CA TYR A 51 -6.52 11.29 3.19
C TYR A 51 -5.83 11.10 1.85
N ALA A 52 -6.42 11.60 0.77
CA ALA A 52 -5.93 11.43 -0.60
C ALA A 52 -5.22 12.70 -1.09
N PHE A 53 -3.99 12.54 -1.55
CA PHE A 53 -3.20 13.62 -2.14
C PHE A 53 -3.01 13.37 -3.62
N GLU A 54 -3.42 14.33 -4.46
CA GLU A 54 -3.26 14.27 -5.91
C GLU A 54 -2.91 15.67 -6.45
N GLN A 55 -1.74 15.77 -7.12
CA GLN A 55 -1.26 17.06 -7.61
C GLN A 55 -1.95 17.52 -8.89
N ASN A 56 -2.36 16.57 -9.76
CA ASN A 56 -2.98 16.89 -11.03
C ASN A 56 -4.47 17.25 -10.82
N GLU A 57 -4.89 18.41 -11.30
CA GLU A 57 -6.27 18.90 -11.11
C GLU A 57 -7.31 18.06 -11.85
N ILE A 58 -6.97 17.51 -13.02
CA ILE A 58 -7.89 16.66 -13.80
C ILE A 58 -8.10 15.35 -13.08
N SER A 59 -7.03 14.70 -12.62
CA SER A 59 -7.09 13.47 -11.83
C SER A 59 -7.85 13.70 -10.52
N ARG A 60 -7.58 14.82 -9.84
CA ARG A 60 -8.26 15.20 -8.61
C ARG A 60 -9.78 15.42 -8.83
N SER A 61 -10.17 16.02 -9.97
CA SER A 61 -11.57 16.14 -10.35
C SER A 61 -12.23 14.80 -10.62
N ALA A 62 -11.50 13.86 -11.23
CA ALA A 62 -11.97 12.49 -11.41
C ALA A 62 -12.15 11.77 -10.06
N LEU A 63 -11.17 11.91 -9.14
CA LEU A 63 -11.23 11.38 -7.78
C LEU A 63 -12.48 11.87 -7.01
N TYR A 64 -12.81 13.16 -7.08
CA TYR A 64 -14.03 13.70 -6.48
C TYR A 64 -15.28 13.01 -7.03
N LYS A 65 -15.38 12.86 -8.35
CA LYS A 65 -16.52 12.18 -9.00
C LYS A 65 -16.58 10.71 -8.63
N THR A 66 -15.43 10.04 -8.58
CA THR A 66 -15.34 8.62 -8.18
C THR A 66 -15.84 8.43 -6.74
N ALA A 67 -15.44 9.32 -5.82
CA ALA A 67 -15.91 9.29 -4.44
C ALA A 67 -17.43 9.54 -4.32
N GLU A 68 -17.96 10.48 -5.09
CA GLU A 68 -19.40 10.82 -5.12
C GLU A 68 -20.22 9.64 -5.65
N ILE A 69 -19.87 9.07 -6.80
CA ILE A 69 -20.57 7.94 -7.43
C ILE A 69 -20.62 6.72 -6.51
N ASN A 70 -19.54 6.50 -5.74
CA ASN A 70 -19.46 5.39 -4.79
C ASN A 70 -19.99 5.71 -3.39
N ASN A 71 -20.56 6.90 -3.17
CA ASN A 71 -21.13 7.36 -1.89
C ASN A 71 -20.17 7.33 -0.71
N VAL A 72 -18.87 7.60 -0.97
CA VAL A 72 -17.81 7.66 0.06
C VAL A 72 -17.22 9.06 0.26
N ASN A 73 -17.81 10.09 -0.35
CA ASN A 73 -17.35 11.47 -0.28
C ASN A 73 -17.28 12.05 1.15
N ASN A 74 -18.03 11.51 2.09
CA ASN A 74 -17.97 11.88 3.51
C ASN A 74 -16.86 11.16 4.29
N GLN A 75 -16.15 10.21 3.66
CA GLN A 75 -15.10 9.40 4.26
C GLN A 75 -13.70 9.71 3.69
N ILE A 76 -13.61 10.75 2.86
CA ILE A 76 -12.37 11.10 2.17
C ILE A 76 -12.09 12.60 2.25
N SER A 77 -10.85 12.96 2.57
CA SER A 77 -10.31 14.32 2.38
C SER A 77 -9.40 14.31 1.17
N ILE A 78 -9.81 15.02 0.12
CA ILE A 78 -9.05 15.13 -1.13
C ILE A 78 -8.26 16.43 -1.12
N MET A 79 -6.95 16.35 -1.26
CA MET A 79 -6.00 17.45 -1.17
C MET A 79 -5.13 17.53 -2.42
N GLY A 80 -4.48 18.68 -2.61
CA GLY A 80 -3.55 18.91 -3.71
C GLY A 80 -2.17 18.28 -3.48
N LYS A 81 -1.15 18.88 -4.10
CA LYS A 81 0.24 18.42 -3.98
C LYS A 81 0.71 18.41 -2.53
N VAL A 82 1.40 17.34 -2.17
CA VAL A 82 2.09 17.20 -0.88
C VAL A 82 3.58 16.94 -1.10
N ASP A 83 4.41 17.41 -0.19
CA ASP A 83 5.85 17.14 -0.14
C ASP A 83 6.29 16.79 1.30
N ASN A 84 7.57 16.50 1.48
CA ASN A 84 8.13 16.14 2.78
C ASN A 84 8.10 17.28 3.82
N LYS A 85 7.86 18.53 3.42
CA LYS A 85 7.83 19.70 4.32
C LYS A 85 6.42 19.92 4.86
N ASN A 86 5.39 19.74 4.01
CA ASN A 86 4.00 20.04 4.38
C ASN A 86 3.17 18.80 4.75
N PHE A 87 3.69 17.57 4.58
CA PHE A 87 2.94 16.35 4.78
C PHE A 87 2.24 16.28 6.14
N PHE A 88 2.97 16.43 7.23
CA PHE A 88 2.37 16.32 8.56
C PHE A 88 1.45 17.49 8.92
N SER A 89 1.69 18.69 8.38
CA SER A 89 0.80 19.84 8.60
C SER A 89 -0.50 19.77 7.80
N SER A 90 -0.54 18.92 6.76
CA SER A 90 -1.75 18.66 5.97
C SER A 90 -2.64 17.58 6.58
N LEU A 91 -2.21 16.95 7.66
CA LEU A 91 -2.94 15.89 8.36
C LEU A 91 -3.43 16.37 9.74
N PRO A 92 -4.48 15.76 10.31
CA PRO A 92 -4.90 16.08 11.67
C PRO A 92 -3.79 15.82 12.70
N ASN A 93 -3.61 16.75 13.64
CA ASN A 93 -2.58 16.63 14.67
C ASN A 93 -2.71 15.41 15.58
N ASN A 94 -3.92 14.87 15.71
CA ASN A 94 -4.24 13.72 16.56
C ASN A 94 -4.36 12.40 15.78
N LEU A 95 -3.86 12.35 14.54
CA LEU A 95 -3.91 11.16 13.71
C LEU A 95 -3.11 10.01 14.35
N ASP A 96 -3.77 8.87 14.56
CA ASP A 96 -3.11 7.67 15.07
C ASP A 96 -2.37 6.94 13.95
N LEU A 97 -1.07 7.19 13.86
CA LEU A 97 -0.19 6.58 12.87
C LEU A 97 -0.08 5.05 13.02
N SER A 98 -0.41 4.47 14.19
CA SER A 98 -0.42 3.01 14.36
C SER A 98 -1.64 2.35 13.70
N GLN A 99 -2.68 3.12 13.43
CA GLN A 99 -3.90 2.71 12.73
C GLN A 99 -3.93 3.13 11.26
N THR A 100 -2.76 3.47 10.69
CA THR A 100 -2.66 4.05 9.36
C THR A 100 -1.85 3.19 8.41
N ILE A 101 -2.35 3.04 7.18
CA ILE A 101 -1.59 2.60 6.01
C ILE A 101 -1.29 3.84 5.17
N ILE A 102 -0.06 3.92 4.65
CA ILE A 102 0.33 4.92 3.68
C ILE A 102 0.63 4.19 2.38
N LEU A 103 -0.16 4.47 1.35
CA LEU A 103 0.10 4.07 -0.02
C LEU A 103 0.75 5.25 -0.74
N CYS A 104 1.81 5.01 -1.49
CA CYS A 104 2.52 6.08 -2.19
C CYS A 104 2.97 5.63 -3.57
N ASP A 105 2.49 6.35 -4.58
CA ASP A 105 2.86 6.23 -5.98
C ASP A 105 2.96 7.65 -6.57
N ILE A 106 4.18 8.19 -6.69
CA ILE A 106 4.44 9.58 -7.10
C ILE A 106 5.51 9.70 -8.18
N GLU A 107 5.60 8.68 -9.02
CA GLU A 107 6.34 8.72 -10.28
C GLU A 107 7.81 9.16 -10.13
N GLY A 108 8.53 8.57 -9.15
CA GLY A 108 9.97 8.78 -8.94
C GLY A 108 10.33 9.80 -7.87
N GLU A 109 9.37 10.53 -7.30
CA GLU A 109 9.60 11.49 -6.20
C GLU A 109 9.67 10.81 -4.83
N GLU A 110 9.48 9.50 -4.71
CA GLU A 110 9.54 8.73 -3.46
C GLU A 110 10.86 8.93 -2.72
N PHE A 111 11.96 8.98 -3.47
CA PHE A 111 13.30 9.17 -2.90
C PHE A 111 13.52 10.54 -2.26
N ASN A 112 12.82 11.55 -2.74
CA ASN A 112 12.84 12.89 -2.16
C ASN A 112 11.85 13.04 -1.01
N PHE A 113 10.72 12.34 -1.10
CA PHE A 113 9.66 12.39 -0.10
C PHE A 113 10.06 11.65 1.18
N PHE A 114 10.49 10.39 1.08
CA PHE A 114 10.79 9.56 2.24
C PHE A 114 12.19 9.79 2.82
N SER A 115 12.41 10.97 3.35
CA SER A 115 13.62 11.30 4.11
C SER A 115 13.64 10.58 5.48
N GLU A 116 14.82 10.50 6.11
CA GLU A 116 14.96 9.89 7.44
C GLU A 116 14.03 10.50 8.51
N PRO A 117 13.84 11.83 8.61
CA PRO A 117 12.89 12.43 9.54
C PRO A 117 11.44 11.99 9.29
N ILE A 118 11.02 11.87 8.04
CA ILE A 118 9.68 11.40 7.66
C ILE A 118 9.50 9.94 8.11
N LEU A 119 10.39 9.04 7.70
CA LEU A 119 10.31 7.63 8.05
C LEU A 119 10.36 7.39 9.54
N LYS A 120 11.18 8.15 10.28
CA LYS A 120 11.22 8.09 11.75
C LYS A 120 9.88 8.43 12.40
N LYS A 121 9.17 9.45 11.90
CA LYS A 121 7.83 9.80 12.39
C LYS A 121 6.80 8.73 12.04
N LEU A 122 6.89 8.13 10.86
CA LEU A 122 5.97 7.12 10.34
C LEU A 122 6.23 5.70 10.87
N LYS A 123 7.22 5.47 11.72
CA LYS A 123 7.67 4.15 12.17
C LYS A 123 6.62 3.24 12.81
N LYS A 124 5.42 3.77 13.11
CA LYS A 124 4.28 3.00 13.64
C LYS A 124 3.26 2.64 12.56
N SER A 125 3.34 3.25 11.37
CA SER A 125 2.44 2.99 10.23
C SER A 125 2.96 1.86 9.37
N ASN A 126 2.07 1.24 8.58
CA ASN A 126 2.47 0.44 7.43
C ASN A 126 2.59 1.36 6.20
N LEU A 127 3.62 1.17 5.40
CA LEU A 127 3.79 1.91 4.16
C LEU A 127 3.88 0.92 3.00
N ILE A 128 3.19 1.22 1.90
CA ILE A 128 3.32 0.53 0.62
C ILE A 128 3.75 1.60 -0.38
N ILE A 129 4.94 1.45 -0.94
CA ILE A 129 5.59 2.49 -1.75
C ILE A 129 5.97 1.89 -3.08
N GLU A 130 5.46 2.44 -4.21
CA GLU A 130 5.98 2.08 -5.53
C GLU A 130 7.42 2.60 -5.68
N ILE A 131 8.29 1.80 -6.25
CA ILE A 131 9.69 2.14 -6.45
C ILE A 131 9.97 2.28 -7.93
N HIS A 132 10.02 3.50 -8.39
CA HIS A 132 10.33 3.84 -9.78
C HIS A 132 11.85 3.85 -9.99
N ASN A 133 12.34 2.98 -10.85
CA ASN A 133 13.78 2.72 -11.00
C ASN A 133 14.42 3.40 -12.22
N GLU A 134 13.78 4.36 -12.85
CA GLU A 134 14.18 4.83 -14.16
C GLU A 134 15.66 5.25 -14.30
N ASN A 135 16.38 5.61 -13.20
CA ASN A 135 17.81 5.97 -13.31
C ASN A 135 18.62 5.95 -12.00
N SER A 136 18.22 5.23 -10.95
CA SER A 136 18.86 5.53 -9.66
C SER A 136 18.96 4.39 -8.63
N THR A 137 19.71 3.34 -8.99
CA THR A 137 20.10 2.28 -8.03
C THR A 137 20.71 2.86 -6.74
N SER A 138 21.46 3.97 -6.79
CA SER A 138 22.07 4.59 -5.62
C SER A 138 21.06 5.24 -4.67
N LYS A 139 20.02 5.90 -5.18
CA LYS A 139 18.96 6.49 -4.37
C LYS A 139 18.12 5.41 -3.70
N GLU A 140 17.77 4.35 -4.44
CA GLU A 140 17.06 3.20 -3.90
C GLU A 140 17.84 2.55 -2.74
N ILE A 141 19.15 2.27 -2.94
CA ILE A 141 20.01 1.69 -1.88
C ILE A 141 20.04 2.61 -0.66
N THR A 142 20.12 3.91 -0.86
CA THR A 142 20.13 4.90 0.24
C THR A 142 18.83 4.90 0.99
N LEU A 143 17.69 4.97 0.29
CA LEU A 143 16.37 4.92 0.91
C LEU A 143 16.15 3.60 1.67
N LEU A 144 16.56 2.47 1.07
CA LEU A 144 16.45 1.15 1.71
C LEU A 144 17.26 1.07 3.01
N LYS A 145 18.48 1.63 3.03
CA LYS A 145 19.30 1.70 4.26
C LYS A 145 18.60 2.52 5.35
N ILE A 146 17.99 3.63 4.99
CA ILE A 146 17.25 4.47 5.93
C ILE A 146 15.99 3.76 6.42
N ALA A 147 15.20 3.19 5.51
CA ALA A 147 13.96 2.50 5.86
C ALA A 147 14.21 1.34 6.84
N LYS A 148 15.25 0.54 6.60
CA LYS A 148 15.66 -0.58 7.47
C LYS A 148 16.04 -0.16 8.90
N LYS A 149 16.27 1.12 9.18
CA LYS A 149 16.48 1.58 10.56
C LYS A 149 15.19 1.49 11.39
N PHE A 150 14.04 1.68 10.75
CA PHE A 150 12.74 1.87 11.40
C PHE A 150 11.73 0.78 11.10
N PHE A 151 11.88 0.07 9.99
CA PHE A 151 10.92 -0.90 9.46
C PHE A 151 11.58 -2.23 9.11
N ASP A 152 10.75 -3.29 9.11
CA ASP A 152 11.01 -4.48 8.35
C ASP A 152 10.50 -4.24 6.93
N VAL A 153 11.34 -4.55 5.93
CA VAL A 153 11.08 -4.25 4.52
C VAL A 153 10.90 -5.53 3.74
N SER A 154 9.76 -5.69 3.09
CA SER A 154 9.50 -6.74 2.10
C SER A 154 9.21 -6.13 0.73
N ILE A 155 9.48 -6.91 -0.31
CA ILE A 155 9.29 -6.48 -1.70
C ILE A 155 8.05 -7.18 -2.25
N ILE A 156 7.19 -6.40 -2.89
CA ILE A 156 6.04 -6.85 -3.66
C ILE A 156 6.41 -6.66 -5.12
N ILE A 157 6.37 -7.72 -5.90
CA ILE A 157 6.62 -7.68 -7.35
C ILE A 157 5.30 -7.97 -8.04
N ASP A 158 4.95 -7.16 -9.01
CA ASP A 158 3.81 -7.45 -9.87
C ASP A 158 4.03 -8.76 -10.62
N SER A 159 2.97 -9.51 -10.80
CA SER A 159 3.00 -10.85 -11.38
C SER A 159 1.90 -11.01 -12.41
N ASN A 160 2.00 -12.08 -13.21
CA ASN A 160 0.94 -12.47 -14.13
C ASN A 160 -0.39 -12.60 -13.38
N LYS A 161 -1.45 -12.10 -14.01
CA LYS A 161 -2.79 -12.08 -13.45
C LYS A 161 -3.57 -13.27 -13.97
N ASP A 162 -4.21 -14.00 -13.08
CA ASP A 162 -5.09 -15.10 -13.48
C ASP A 162 -6.45 -14.52 -13.92
N MET A 163 -6.75 -14.68 -15.19
CA MET A 163 -8.02 -14.25 -15.80
C MET A 163 -8.99 -15.42 -15.97
N SER A 164 -8.68 -16.61 -15.48
CA SER A 164 -9.51 -17.82 -15.62
C SER A 164 -10.80 -17.76 -14.82
N GLU A 165 -10.85 -16.94 -13.76
CA GLU A 165 -12.04 -16.76 -12.92
C GLU A 165 -13.17 -15.98 -13.62
N PHE A 166 -12.86 -15.30 -14.75
CA PHE A 166 -13.83 -14.47 -15.47
C PHE A 166 -14.48 -15.24 -16.61
N ASN A 167 -15.63 -15.88 -16.35
CA ASN A 167 -16.36 -16.70 -17.32
C ASN A 167 -16.56 -16.03 -18.69
N MET A 168 -16.79 -14.69 -18.69
CA MET A 168 -16.97 -13.92 -19.93
C MET A 168 -15.72 -13.90 -20.84
N LEU A 169 -14.55 -14.24 -20.29
CA LEU A 169 -13.28 -14.27 -21.03
C LEU A 169 -12.88 -15.66 -21.49
N HIS A 170 -13.66 -16.71 -21.15
CA HIS A 170 -13.31 -18.09 -21.49
C HIS A 170 -13.26 -18.35 -23.01
N ASN A 171 -14.04 -17.60 -23.81
CA ASN A 171 -14.05 -17.72 -25.26
C ASN A 171 -12.91 -16.95 -25.96
N LEU A 172 -12.12 -16.18 -25.21
CA LEU A 172 -10.95 -15.47 -25.74
C LEU A 172 -9.73 -16.40 -25.76
N ASN A 173 -8.84 -16.17 -26.73
CA ASN A 173 -7.53 -16.81 -26.72
C ASN A 173 -6.63 -16.23 -25.62
N ASP A 174 -5.49 -16.86 -25.35
CA ASP A 174 -4.59 -16.48 -24.26
C ASP A 174 -4.00 -15.07 -24.43
N ILE A 175 -3.73 -14.67 -25.69
CA ILE A 175 -3.16 -13.35 -25.98
C ILE A 175 -4.16 -12.26 -25.59
N ASP A 176 -5.43 -12.41 -25.98
CA ASP A 176 -6.46 -11.42 -25.69
C ASP A 176 -6.74 -11.33 -24.18
N ARG A 177 -6.78 -12.48 -23.47
CA ARG A 177 -6.89 -12.49 -22.00
C ARG A 177 -5.73 -11.77 -21.33
N ASN A 178 -4.49 -12.02 -21.79
CA ASN A 178 -3.32 -11.33 -21.27
C ASN A 178 -3.34 -9.83 -21.57
N LEU A 179 -3.81 -9.42 -22.75
CA LEU A 179 -3.97 -7.99 -23.09
C LEU A 179 -4.98 -7.29 -22.20
N ILE A 180 -6.07 -7.94 -21.83
CA ILE A 180 -7.07 -7.41 -20.89
C ILE A 180 -6.46 -7.22 -19.48
N ALA A 181 -5.64 -8.17 -19.05
CA ALA A 181 -4.96 -8.10 -17.75
C ALA A 181 -3.78 -7.10 -17.73
N CYS A 182 -3.29 -6.71 -18.92
CA CYS A 182 -2.10 -5.90 -19.08
C CYS A 182 -2.34 -4.46 -18.60
N GLU A 183 -1.40 -3.89 -17.86
CA GLU A 183 -1.40 -2.50 -17.41
C GLU A 183 -0.63 -1.58 -18.38
N GLY A 184 -0.02 -2.15 -19.41
CA GLY A 184 0.74 -1.39 -20.43
C GLY A 184 2.08 -0.86 -19.91
N ARG A 185 2.60 -1.41 -18.82
CA ARG A 185 3.90 -1.02 -18.25
C ARG A 185 5.04 -1.51 -19.12
N SER A 186 6.09 -0.69 -19.23
CA SER A 186 7.35 -1.06 -19.88
C SER A 186 8.31 -1.80 -18.95
N TYR A 187 7.98 -1.93 -17.68
CA TYR A 187 8.79 -2.56 -16.63
C TYR A 187 7.90 -3.36 -15.67
N ILE A 188 8.52 -4.24 -14.88
CA ILE A 188 7.83 -4.97 -13.83
C ILE A 188 7.65 -4.05 -12.62
N GLY A 189 6.41 -3.79 -12.22
CA GLY A 189 6.08 -2.98 -11.07
C GLY A 189 6.71 -3.54 -9.80
N LYS A 190 7.36 -2.68 -9.03
CA LYS A 190 8.03 -3.04 -7.79
C LYS A 190 7.57 -2.11 -6.67
N TRP A 191 7.04 -2.71 -5.62
CA TRP A 191 6.60 -2.01 -4.44
C TRP A 191 7.36 -2.47 -3.20
N TRP A 192 7.59 -1.59 -2.26
CA TRP A 192 8.08 -1.93 -0.94
C TRP A 192 6.93 -1.88 0.07
N HIS A 193 6.81 -2.95 0.86
CA HIS A 193 6.01 -2.91 2.07
C HIS A 193 6.96 -2.74 3.26
N LEU A 194 6.78 -1.63 3.98
CA LEU A 194 7.49 -1.30 5.21
C LEU A 194 6.53 -1.52 6.38
N SER A 195 6.79 -2.56 7.17
CA SER A 195 6.01 -2.84 8.39
C SER A 195 6.74 -2.33 9.63
N PRO A 196 6.00 -1.85 10.67
CA PRO A 196 6.60 -1.45 11.93
C PRO A 196 7.43 -2.57 12.54
N LYS A 197 8.67 -2.28 12.95
CA LYS A 197 9.48 -3.26 13.69
C LYS A 197 8.76 -3.68 14.96
N GLN A 198 8.60 -4.97 15.16
CA GLN A 198 8.10 -5.48 16.43
C GLN A 198 9.12 -5.15 17.52
N THR A 199 8.70 -4.34 18.48
CA THR A 199 9.50 -4.18 19.71
C THR A 199 9.57 -5.55 20.35
N GLN A 200 10.77 -6.13 20.51
CA GLN A 200 10.96 -7.35 21.27
C GLN A 200 10.44 -7.09 22.69
N LYS A 201 9.17 -7.40 22.94
CA LYS A 201 8.70 -7.60 24.30
C LYS A 201 9.47 -8.80 24.78
N ASN A 202 10.29 -8.63 25.84
CA ASN A 202 10.96 -9.71 26.56
C ASN A 202 10.03 -10.89 26.64
N ILE A 203 10.34 -11.96 25.90
CA ILE A 203 9.73 -13.26 26.12
C ILE A 203 10.27 -13.71 27.46
N ILE A 204 9.53 -13.40 28.52
CA ILE A 204 9.72 -14.03 29.81
C ILE A 204 9.49 -15.51 29.53
N LYS A 205 10.58 -16.28 29.38
CA LYS A 205 10.51 -17.74 29.30
C LYS A 205 9.74 -18.21 30.52
N SER A 206 8.51 -18.66 30.32
CA SER A 206 7.80 -19.37 31.36
C SER A 206 8.67 -20.55 31.81
N PRO A 207 8.88 -20.76 33.12
CA PRO A 207 9.72 -21.86 33.60
C PRO A 207 9.11 -23.16 33.09
N SER A 208 9.93 -23.95 32.42
CA SER A 208 9.58 -25.28 31.94
C SER A 208 9.07 -26.12 33.13
N ARG A 209 7.78 -26.44 33.16
CA ARG A 209 7.25 -27.45 34.09
C ARG A 209 7.94 -28.77 33.78
N LYS A 210 8.82 -29.21 34.71
CA LYS A 210 9.37 -30.56 34.67
C LYS A 210 8.20 -31.54 34.79
N ALA A 211 8.10 -32.44 33.82
CA ALA A 211 7.12 -33.52 33.87
C ALA A 211 7.39 -34.40 35.09
N PRO A 212 6.36 -34.89 35.81
CA PRO A 212 6.53 -35.81 36.94
C PRO A 212 7.04 -37.17 36.44
N ILE A 213 8.12 -37.67 37.05
CA ILE A 213 8.65 -38.98 36.80
C ILE A 213 7.68 -40.00 37.43
N LEU A 214 6.95 -40.74 36.61
CA LEU A 214 6.19 -41.92 37.05
C LEU A 214 7.16 -42.99 37.49
N LYS A 215 7.26 -43.23 38.80
CA LYS A 215 7.93 -44.42 39.37
C LYS A 215 7.00 -45.61 39.17
N ASN A 216 7.36 -46.51 38.29
CA ASN A 216 6.77 -47.84 38.23
C ASN A 216 7.09 -48.58 39.55
N LYS A 217 6.08 -48.99 40.28
CA LYS A 217 6.19 -50.07 41.34
C LYS A 217 5.85 -51.34 40.63
N VAL A 218 6.75 -52.29 40.81
CA VAL A 218 6.62 -53.77 40.61
C VAL A 218 5.51 -54.32 41.43
#